data_0c7026e522b6ad16d5325c1f00a09d6d
#
_entry.id   0c7026e522b6ad16d5325c1f00a09d6d
#
_cell.length_a   1.000
_cell.length_b   1.000
_cell.length_c   1.000
_cell.angle_alpha   90.00
_cell.angle_beta   90.00
_cell.angle_gamma   90.00
#
_symmetry.space_group_name_H-M   'P 1'
#
loop_
_entity.id
_entity.type
_entity.pdbx_description
1 polymer ?
#
loop_
_entity_poly.entity_id
_entity_poly.type
_entity_poly.pdbx_seq_one_letter_code
_entity_poly.pdbx_strand_id
1 'polypeptide(L)'
;MRLALLLLLLPFITYSQNQYIKKVVEHRKEKNTEYKDALTSPFHKDIINFDSLNYFAPNPKFNIQAKFVKELGTPFDMSTSSGKLKKFRVYGNLHFRIDSIDYVLPIYQNLKLMTNPIYKDYIFIPFTDLTNGEETYGGGRYIEATIPTSGVFELDFNYCFNPYCHYTTGYNCPIPPKENFLDLRIEAGEKVYEEH
;
A
#
# COMPACT_ATOMS: atom_id res chain seq x y z
N MET A 1 19.59 -33.07 -23.66
CA MET A 1 18.70 -33.40 -22.52
C MET A 1 18.41 -32.25 -21.55
N ARG A 2 18.82 -31.00 -21.86
CA ARG A 2 18.56 -29.80 -21.01
C ARG A 2 17.35 -28.97 -21.44
N LEU A 3 16.79 -29.17 -22.64
CA LEU A 3 15.68 -28.37 -23.17
C LEU A 3 14.30 -28.81 -22.68
N ALA A 4 14.13 -30.09 -22.30
CA ALA A 4 12.83 -30.65 -21.88
C ALA A 4 12.39 -30.19 -20.48
N LEU A 5 13.34 -29.80 -19.59
CA LEU A 5 13.04 -29.39 -18.23
C LEU A 5 12.47 -27.95 -18.16
N LEU A 6 12.83 -27.08 -19.10
CA LEU A 6 12.34 -25.71 -19.17
C LEU A 6 10.86 -25.63 -19.60
N LEU A 7 10.42 -26.52 -20.47
CA LEU A 7 9.04 -26.54 -20.97
C LEU A 7 8.00 -27.00 -19.94
N LEU A 8 8.41 -27.77 -18.92
CA LEU A 8 7.51 -28.23 -17.86
C LEU A 8 7.24 -27.18 -16.76
N LEU A 9 8.06 -26.13 -16.65
CA LEU A 9 7.88 -25.06 -15.65
C LEU A 9 6.93 -23.95 -16.11
N LEU A 10 6.75 -23.75 -17.41
CA LEU A 10 5.88 -22.71 -17.98
C LEU A 10 4.42 -22.77 -17.50
N PRO A 11 3.72 -23.94 -17.49
CA PRO A 11 2.33 -23.99 -17.05
C PRO A 11 2.15 -23.70 -15.55
N PHE A 12 3.14 -24.02 -14.72
CA PHE A 12 3.08 -23.72 -13.28
C PHE A 12 3.22 -22.22 -12.98
N ILE A 13 4.06 -21.52 -13.73
CA ILE A 13 4.25 -20.07 -13.59
C ILE A 13 2.97 -19.32 -13.99
N THR A 14 2.38 -19.69 -15.13
CA THR A 14 1.12 -19.05 -15.59
C THR A 14 -0.05 -19.34 -14.65
N TYR A 15 -0.14 -20.54 -14.09
CA TYR A 15 -1.17 -20.91 -13.13
C TYR A 15 -1.04 -20.11 -11.82
N SER A 16 0.18 -19.99 -11.28
CA SER A 16 0.46 -19.22 -10.06
C SER A 16 0.15 -17.73 -10.25
N GLN A 17 0.54 -17.14 -11.38
CA GLN A 17 0.22 -15.75 -11.71
C GLN A 17 -1.29 -15.51 -11.82
N ASN A 18 -2.03 -16.43 -12.44
CA ASN A 18 -3.48 -16.33 -12.54
C ASN A 18 -4.17 -16.40 -11.17
N GLN A 19 -3.67 -17.24 -10.27
CA GLN A 19 -4.19 -17.29 -8.89
C GLN A 19 -3.90 -16.01 -8.11
N TYR A 20 -2.71 -15.44 -8.25
CA TYR A 20 -2.35 -14.17 -7.66
C TYR A 20 -3.27 -13.04 -8.16
N ILE A 21 -3.44 -12.90 -9.47
CA ILE A 21 -4.34 -11.90 -10.07
C ILE A 21 -5.77 -12.03 -9.52
N LYS A 22 -6.28 -13.26 -9.41
CA LYS A 22 -7.61 -13.52 -8.82
C LYS A 22 -7.71 -13.02 -7.38
N LYS A 23 -6.70 -13.23 -6.55
CA LYS A 23 -6.67 -12.73 -5.16
C LYS A 23 -6.73 -11.21 -5.11
N VAL A 24 -5.93 -10.51 -5.93
CA VAL A 24 -5.96 -9.05 -6.01
C VAL A 24 -7.34 -8.55 -6.46
N VAL A 25 -7.93 -9.16 -7.47
CA VAL A 25 -9.27 -8.78 -7.96
C VAL A 25 -10.34 -9.02 -6.90
N GLU A 26 -10.29 -10.12 -6.16
CA GLU A 26 -11.26 -10.42 -5.10
C GLU A 26 -11.14 -9.41 -3.95
N HIS A 27 -9.94 -9.10 -3.49
CA HIS A 27 -9.71 -8.06 -2.50
C HIS A 27 -10.31 -6.70 -2.92
N ARG A 28 -10.16 -6.31 -4.20
CA ARG A 28 -10.74 -5.07 -4.74
C ARG A 28 -12.27 -5.07 -4.72
N LYS A 29 -12.90 -6.21 -4.98
CA LYS A 29 -14.36 -6.36 -4.84
C LYS A 29 -14.81 -6.22 -3.39
N GLU A 30 -14.07 -6.81 -2.46
CA GLU A 30 -14.33 -6.67 -1.02
C GLU A 30 -14.22 -5.19 -0.61
N LYS A 31 -13.18 -4.47 -1.06
CA LYS A 31 -13.02 -3.04 -0.82
C LYS A 31 -14.16 -2.21 -1.41
N ASN A 32 -14.57 -2.47 -2.64
CA ASN A 32 -15.71 -1.80 -3.24
C ASN A 32 -17.01 -2.06 -2.46
N THR A 33 -17.21 -3.26 -1.92
CA THR A 33 -18.36 -3.59 -1.07
C THR A 33 -18.31 -2.83 0.25
N GLU A 34 -17.13 -2.76 0.89
CA GLU A 34 -16.88 -1.98 2.11
C GLU A 34 -17.17 -0.48 1.90
N TYR A 35 -16.78 0.08 0.75
CA TYR A 35 -16.98 1.48 0.40
C TYR A 35 -18.43 1.80 0.00
N LYS A 36 -19.25 0.80 -0.34
CA LYS A 36 -20.70 0.92 -0.55
C LYS A 36 -21.52 0.88 0.74
N ASP A 37 -20.92 0.42 1.84
CA ASP A 37 -21.61 0.37 3.13
C ASP A 37 -21.55 1.76 3.80
N ALA A 38 -22.74 2.34 4.04
CA ALA A 38 -22.88 3.65 4.64
C ALA A 38 -22.25 3.78 6.05
N LEU A 39 -22.00 2.67 6.75
CA LEU A 39 -21.39 2.66 8.08
C LEU A 39 -19.86 2.73 8.03
N THR A 40 -19.25 2.20 6.97
CA THR A 40 -17.80 2.05 6.84
C THR A 40 -17.18 2.94 5.77
N SER A 41 -18.00 3.42 4.83
CA SER A 41 -17.57 4.22 3.69
C SER A 41 -16.99 5.57 4.09
N PRO A 42 -15.84 5.98 3.51
CA PRO A 42 -15.32 7.33 3.68
C PRO A 42 -16.18 8.40 2.99
N PHE A 43 -17.05 8.02 2.05
CA PHE A 43 -17.90 8.94 1.30
C PHE A 43 -19.08 9.50 2.11
N HIS A 44 -19.43 8.89 3.24
CA HIS A 44 -20.54 9.30 4.09
C HIS A 44 -21.84 9.51 3.31
N LYS A 45 -22.29 10.77 3.15
CA LYS A 45 -23.55 11.11 2.47
C LYS A 45 -23.46 11.02 0.94
N ASP A 46 -22.25 11.09 0.39
CA ASP A 46 -22.01 11.08 -1.06
C ASP A 46 -21.88 9.66 -1.62
N ILE A 47 -22.10 8.65 -0.77
CA ILE A 47 -22.02 7.21 -1.13
C ILE A 47 -23.00 6.83 -2.27
N ILE A 48 -24.05 7.62 -2.49
CA ILE A 48 -25.11 7.32 -3.48
C ILE A 48 -24.53 7.25 -4.90
N ASN A 49 -23.48 8.02 -5.18
CA ASN A 49 -22.86 8.08 -6.50
C ASN A 49 -21.61 7.16 -6.61
N PHE A 50 -21.28 6.42 -5.55
CA PHE A 50 -20.14 5.54 -5.58
C PHE A 50 -20.45 4.25 -6.36
N ASP A 51 -19.74 4.02 -7.45
CA ASP A 51 -19.76 2.76 -8.19
C ASP A 51 -18.60 1.84 -7.80
N SER A 52 -17.40 2.23 -8.09
CA SER A 52 -16.19 1.47 -7.77
C SER A 52 -14.95 2.36 -7.64
N LEU A 53 -13.98 1.89 -6.89
CA LEU A 53 -12.64 2.50 -6.86
C LEU A 53 -11.91 2.21 -8.18
N ASN A 54 -11.08 3.15 -8.59
CA ASN A 54 -10.23 3.01 -9.77
C ASN A 54 -8.89 2.34 -9.40
N TYR A 55 -8.46 1.41 -10.22
CA TYR A 55 -7.20 0.67 -10.01
C TYR A 55 -6.39 0.53 -11.29
N PHE A 56 -5.07 0.44 -11.15
CA PHE A 56 -4.24 -0.15 -12.20
C PHE A 56 -4.57 -1.63 -12.38
N ALA A 57 -4.30 -2.19 -13.55
CA ALA A 57 -4.38 -3.64 -13.73
C ALA A 57 -3.46 -4.35 -12.69
N PRO A 58 -3.88 -5.51 -12.13
CA PRO A 58 -3.00 -6.26 -11.24
C PRO A 58 -1.68 -6.59 -11.93
N ASN A 59 -0.57 -6.24 -11.31
CA ASN A 59 0.76 -6.41 -11.88
C ASN A 59 1.69 -7.15 -10.90
N PRO A 60 2.01 -8.43 -11.15
CA PRO A 60 2.88 -9.22 -10.29
C PRO A 60 4.30 -8.64 -10.11
N LYS A 61 4.76 -7.79 -11.04
CA LYS A 61 6.04 -7.07 -10.90
C LYS A 61 6.14 -6.27 -9.61
N PHE A 62 5.02 -5.77 -9.12
CA PHE A 62 4.91 -4.96 -7.92
C PHE A 62 4.53 -5.74 -6.65
N ASN A 63 4.57 -7.08 -6.71
CA ASN A 63 4.58 -7.96 -5.54
C ASN A 63 6.02 -8.42 -5.28
N ILE A 64 6.66 -7.86 -4.26
CA ILE A 64 8.11 -7.92 -4.06
C ILE A 64 8.44 -8.57 -2.73
N GLN A 65 9.39 -9.51 -2.74
CA GLN A 65 9.97 -10.03 -1.51
C GLN A 65 11.08 -9.07 -1.06
N ALA A 66 10.75 -8.17 -0.15
CA ALA A 66 11.67 -7.21 0.42
C ALA A 66 12.44 -7.80 1.61
N LYS A 67 13.71 -7.45 1.76
CA LYS A 67 14.47 -7.73 2.98
C LYS A 67 14.05 -6.73 4.05
N PHE A 68 13.50 -7.22 5.14
CA PHE A 68 13.20 -6.40 6.31
C PHE A 68 14.42 -6.31 7.24
N VAL A 69 14.79 -5.09 7.60
CA VAL A 69 15.81 -4.78 8.60
C VAL A 69 15.15 -3.95 9.71
N LYS A 70 15.07 -4.53 10.91
CA LYS A 70 14.53 -3.83 12.08
C LYS A 70 15.52 -2.76 12.53
N GLU A 71 15.06 -1.51 12.57
CA GLU A 71 15.85 -0.36 13.01
C GLU A 71 14.92 0.65 13.68
N LEU A 72 14.84 0.59 15.00
CA LEU A 72 13.93 1.44 15.75
C LEU A 72 14.47 2.86 15.84
N GLY A 73 13.75 3.79 15.20
CA GLY A 73 14.02 5.22 15.30
C GLY A 73 13.44 5.85 16.56
N THR A 74 13.89 7.06 16.84
CA THR A 74 13.28 7.91 17.89
C THR A 74 11.88 8.35 17.49
N PRO A 75 10.95 8.55 18.47
CA PRO A 75 9.65 9.12 18.19
C PRO A 75 9.75 10.51 17.54
N PHE A 76 8.91 10.74 16.54
CA PHE A 76 8.80 12.02 15.85
C PHE A 76 7.34 12.38 15.55
N ASP A 77 7.10 13.61 15.19
CA ASP A 77 5.79 14.11 14.79
C ASP A 77 5.64 14.06 13.27
N MET A 78 4.78 13.17 12.79
CA MET A 78 4.41 13.07 11.38
C MET A 78 3.28 14.05 11.08
N SER A 79 3.46 14.90 10.08
CA SER A 79 2.44 15.84 9.62
C SER A 79 1.23 15.12 9.04
N THR A 80 0.07 15.78 9.08
CA THR A 80 -1.17 15.25 8.51
C THR A 80 -1.87 16.28 7.63
N SER A 81 -2.79 15.82 6.80
CA SER A 81 -3.59 16.66 5.88
C SER A 81 -4.38 17.76 6.57
N SER A 82 -4.71 17.62 7.86
CA SER A 82 -5.43 18.63 8.65
C SER A 82 -4.50 19.59 9.40
N GLY A 83 -3.17 19.50 9.22
CA GLY A 83 -2.17 20.26 9.96
C GLY A 83 -1.90 19.75 11.39
N LYS A 84 -2.64 18.74 11.86
CA LYS A 84 -2.36 18.09 13.15
C LYS A 84 -1.15 17.17 13.02
N LEU A 85 -0.52 16.88 14.15
CA LEU A 85 0.63 15.99 14.24
C LEU A 85 0.21 14.65 14.86
N LYS A 86 0.78 13.56 14.35
CA LYS A 86 0.65 12.22 14.94
C LYS A 86 2.02 11.67 15.30
N LYS A 87 2.13 11.07 16.47
CA LYS A 87 3.38 10.47 16.94
C LYS A 87 3.63 9.12 16.28
N PHE A 88 4.75 9.04 15.55
CA PHE A 88 5.25 7.83 14.93
C PHE A 88 6.70 7.57 15.33
N ARG A 89 7.19 6.37 15.04
CA ARG A 89 8.61 6.04 14.97
C ARG A 89 8.88 5.19 13.74
N VAL A 90 10.05 5.26 13.18
CA VAL A 90 10.53 4.25 12.24
C VAL A 90 10.60 2.92 12.99
N TYR A 91 10.04 1.86 12.43
CA TYR A 91 10.12 0.51 12.98
C TYR A 91 11.25 -0.30 12.34
N GLY A 92 11.56 0.00 11.09
CA GLY A 92 12.59 -0.62 10.30
C GLY A 92 12.53 -0.18 8.86
N ASN A 93 13.35 -0.81 8.04
CA ASN A 93 13.48 -0.51 6.62
C ASN A 93 13.23 -1.75 5.77
N LEU A 94 12.52 -1.58 4.66
CA LEU A 94 12.35 -2.57 3.61
C LEU A 94 13.36 -2.28 2.51
N HIS A 95 14.27 -3.21 2.24
CA HIS A 95 15.22 -3.15 1.15
C HIS A 95 14.75 -4.06 0.03
N PHE A 96 14.60 -3.52 -1.16
CA PHE A 96 14.10 -4.26 -2.32
C PHE A 96 14.66 -3.71 -3.62
N ARG A 97 14.44 -4.45 -4.72
CA ARG A 97 14.91 -4.08 -6.05
C ARG A 97 13.78 -4.17 -7.07
N ILE A 98 13.68 -3.13 -7.89
CA ILE A 98 12.81 -3.10 -9.08
C ILE A 98 13.66 -2.64 -10.27
N ASP A 99 13.56 -3.33 -11.39
CA ASP A 99 14.28 -2.98 -12.64
C ASP A 99 15.79 -2.73 -12.43
N SER A 100 16.43 -3.56 -11.60
CA SER A 100 17.86 -3.48 -11.24
C SER A 100 18.26 -2.28 -10.39
N ILE A 101 17.30 -1.46 -9.91
CA ILE A 101 17.54 -0.34 -9.00
C ILE A 101 17.16 -0.77 -7.58
N ASP A 102 18.05 -0.48 -6.63
CA ASP A 102 17.84 -0.76 -5.22
C ASP A 102 17.07 0.40 -4.55
N TYR A 103 16.06 0.05 -3.76
CA TYR A 103 15.24 0.98 -2.99
C TYR A 103 15.25 0.62 -1.50
N VAL A 104 15.08 1.65 -0.68
CA VAL A 104 14.85 1.51 0.76
C VAL A 104 13.58 2.25 1.12
N LEU A 105 12.64 1.58 1.78
CA LEU A 105 11.37 2.16 2.20
C LEU A 105 11.21 2.02 3.71
N PRO A 106 11.28 3.12 4.49
CA PRO A 106 11.01 3.12 5.91
C PRO A 106 9.56 2.71 6.20
N ILE A 107 9.38 1.91 7.25
CA ILE A 107 8.07 1.51 7.76
C ILE A 107 7.86 2.03 9.18
N TYR A 108 6.63 2.38 9.51
CA TYR A 108 6.34 3.15 10.71
C TYR A 108 5.39 2.45 11.66
N GLN A 109 5.57 2.71 12.95
CA GLN A 109 4.65 2.35 14.01
C GLN A 109 4.04 3.61 14.62
N ASN A 110 2.70 3.66 14.67
CA ASN A 110 1.99 4.75 15.34
C ASN A 110 1.99 4.51 16.84
N LEU A 111 2.54 5.43 17.63
CA LEU A 111 2.72 5.25 19.07
C LEU A 111 1.40 5.21 19.85
N LYS A 112 0.34 5.84 19.34
CA LYS A 112 -0.98 5.77 19.95
C LYS A 112 -1.66 4.42 19.64
N LEU A 113 -1.56 3.95 18.39
CA LEU A 113 -2.18 2.67 18.01
C LEU A 113 -1.52 1.47 18.69
N MET A 114 -0.20 1.48 18.87
CA MET A 114 0.52 0.39 19.52
C MET A 114 0.09 0.14 20.98
N THR A 115 -0.54 1.13 21.64
CA THR A 115 -1.07 0.94 23.01
C THR A 115 -2.40 0.19 23.03
N ASN A 116 -3.06 0.02 21.88
CA ASN A 116 -4.28 -0.76 21.74
C ASN A 116 -3.91 -2.21 21.37
N PRO A 117 -4.37 -3.22 22.14
CA PRO A 117 -4.06 -4.63 21.87
C PRO A 117 -4.40 -5.11 20.46
N ILE A 118 -5.43 -4.54 19.83
CA ILE A 118 -5.86 -4.88 18.47
C ILE A 118 -4.84 -4.39 17.43
N TYR A 119 -4.20 -3.22 17.67
CA TYR A 119 -3.31 -2.56 16.72
C TYR A 119 -1.84 -2.57 17.15
N LYS A 120 -1.47 -3.32 18.20
CA LYS A 120 -0.10 -3.35 18.74
C LYS A 120 0.94 -3.76 17.69
N ASP A 121 0.55 -4.61 16.76
CA ASP A 121 1.41 -5.14 15.69
C ASP A 121 1.19 -4.43 14.34
N TYR A 122 0.41 -3.35 14.31
CA TYR A 122 0.13 -2.58 13.11
C TYR A 122 1.36 -1.81 12.62
N ILE A 123 1.65 -1.93 11.33
CA ILE A 123 2.69 -1.20 10.61
C ILE A 123 2.08 -0.38 9.50
N PHE A 124 2.53 0.85 9.39
CA PHE A 124 2.12 1.82 8.41
C PHE A 124 3.25 2.07 7.41
N ILE A 125 2.95 1.95 6.12
CA ILE A 125 3.91 2.10 5.02
C ILE A 125 3.35 3.13 4.03
N PRO A 126 3.51 4.44 4.33
CA PRO A 126 3.15 5.49 3.41
C PRO A 126 4.24 5.68 2.37
N PHE A 127 3.89 6.03 1.14
CA PHE A 127 4.87 6.36 0.10
C PHE A 127 4.31 7.35 -0.91
N THR A 128 5.23 8.02 -1.58
CA THR A 128 4.97 8.76 -2.81
C THR A 128 5.84 8.20 -3.93
N ASP A 129 5.39 8.35 -5.17
CA ASP A 129 6.06 7.87 -6.36
C ASP A 129 5.79 8.79 -7.57
N LEU A 130 6.34 8.48 -8.73
CA LEU A 130 6.20 9.32 -9.93
C LEU A 130 4.80 9.33 -10.56
N THR A 131 3.84 8.54 -10.05
CA THR A 131 2.44 8.59 -10.50
C THR A 131 1.60 9.60 -9.74
N ASN A 132 2.12 10.13 -8.60
CA ASN A 132 1.35 11.02 -7.74
C ASN A 132 1.07 12.37 -8.41
N GLY A 133 -0.20 12.79 -8.38
CA GLY A 133 -0.68 14.01 -9.01
C GLY A 133 -0.97 13.87 -10.50
N GLU A 134 -0.74 12.68 -11.07
CA GLU A 134 -1.10 12.30 -12.42
C GLU A 134 -2.20 11.23 -12.37
N GLU A 135 -1.82 9.94 -12.31
CA GLU A 135 -2.79 8.83 -12.24
C GLU A 135 -3.18 8.44 -10.81
N THR A 136 -2.40 8.84 -9.80
CA THR A 136 -2.68 8.55 -8.40
C THR A 136 -2.77 9.81 -7.56
N TYR A 137 -3.34 9.68 -6.36
CA TYR A 137 -3.54 10.81 -5.46
C TYR A 137 -2.23 11.54 -5.14
N GLY A 138 -2.21 12.86 -5.31
CA GLY A 138 -1.03 13.68 -5.10
C GLY A 138 -0.46 13.69 -3.67
N GLY A 139 -1.27 13.31 -2.68
CA GLY A 139 -0.86 13.17 -1.27
C GLY A 139 -0.17 11.84 -0.94
N GLY A 140 0.06 10.97 -1.91
CA GLY A 140 0.66 9.66 -1.72
C GLY A 140 -0.37 8.56 -1.39
N ARG A 141 0.14 7.32 -1.31
CA ARG A 141 -0.64 6.12 -1.05
C ARG A 141 -0.09 5.37 0.15
N TYR A 142 -0.88 4.44 0.68
CA TYR A 142 -0.56 3.66 1.87
C TYR A 142 -0.60 2.17 1.61
N ILE A 143 0.25 1.45 2.32
CA ILE A 143 0.14 0.02 2.56
C ILE A 143 0.05 -0.17 4.08
N GLU A 144 -0.86 -1.01 4.53
CA GLU A 144 -0.99 -1.42 5.93
C GLU A 144 -0.56 -2.86 6.08
N ALA A 145 0.12 -3.15 7.17
CA ALA A 145 0.66 -4.47 7.43
C ALA A 145 0.75 -4.75 8.93
N THR A 146 1.22 -5.93 9.25
CA THR A 146 1.62 -6.31 10.62
C THR A 146 3.13 -6.38 10.72
N ILE A 147 3.64 -6.30 11.95
CA ILE A 147 5.07 -6.43 12.25
C ILE A 147 5.62 -7.69 11.59
N PRO A 148 6.68 -7.57 10.74
CA PRO A 148 7.32 -8.73 10.13
C PRO A 148 7.86 -9.70 11.17
N THR A 149 7.53 -10.97 11.05
CA THR A 149 8.00 -12.05 11.93
C THR A 149 9.31 -12.68 11.45
N SER A 150 9.79 -12.30 10.27
CA SER A 150 11.02 -12.80 9.67
C SER A 150 11.80 -11.65 9.01
N GLY A 151 13.00 -11.93 8.51
CA GLY A 151 13.79 -10.98 7.73
C GLY A 151 13.28 -10.75 6.30
N VAL A 152 12.15 -11.37 5.92
CA VAL A 152 11.50 -11.21 4.61
C VAL A 152 10.10 -10.65 4.80
N PHE A 153 9.75 -9.67 3.97
CA PHE A 153 8.45 -9.00 3.95
C PHE A 153 7.89 -9.01 2.53
N GLU A 154 6.64 -9.45 2.39
CA GLU A 154 5.93 -9.37 1.12
C GLU A 154 5.39 -7.94 0.95
N LEU A 155 6.10 -7.12 0.18
CA LEU A 155 5.72 -5.76 -0.17
C LEU A 155 4.93 -5.78 -1.48
N ASP A 156 3.61 -5.71 -1.38
CA ASP A 156 2.73 -5.78 -2.54
C ASP A 156 2.01 -4.45 -2.77
N PHE A 157 2.49 -3.69 -3.73
CA PHE A 157 1.89 -2.42 -4.13
C PHE A 157 0.53 -2.56 -4.83
N ASN A 158 0.13 -3.76 -5.23
CA ASN A 158 -1.21 -3.99 -5.80
C ASN A 158 -2.34 -3.81 -4.77
N TYR A 159 -1.99 -3.80 -3.47
CA TYR A 159 -2.89 -3.54 -2.35
C TYR A 159 -2.76 -2.12 -1.78
N CYS A 160 -1.93 -1.25 -2.39
CA CYS A 160 -1.85 0.13 -1.91
C CYS A 160 -3.14 0.90 -2.23
N PHE A 161 -3.50 1.81 -1.33
CA PHE A 161 -4.74 2.55 -1.36
C PHE A 161 -4.55 4.02 -1.04
N ASN A 162 -5.52 4.84 -1.43
CA ASN A 162 -5.53 6.26 -1.14
C ASN A 162 -5.99 6.53 0.31
N PRO A 163 -5.43 7.55 0.98
CA PRO A 163 -5.96 8.00 2.27
C PRO A 163 -7.40 8.52 2.12
N TYR A 164 -8.22 8.38 3.15
CA TYR A 164 -9.62 8.85 3.15
C TYR A 164 -9.77 10.34 2.82
N CYS A 165 -8.73 11.13 3.06
CA CYS A 165 -8.71 12.55 2.65
C CYS A 165 -8.74 12.76 1.13
N HIS A 166 -8.53 11.71 0.34
CA HIS A 166 -8.70 11.74 -1.11
C HIS A 166 -10.19 11.77 -1.51
N TYR A 167 -11.04 11.10 -0.73
CA TYR A 167 -12.46 10.93 -1.05
C TYR A 167 -13.35 11.96 -0.39
N THR A 168 -12.96 12.46 0.80
CA THR A 168 -13.77 13.39 1.58
C THR A 168 -12.94 14.17 2.58
N THR A 169 -13.54 15.23 3.14
CA THR A 169 -12.91 16.08 4.17
C THR A 169 -13.14 15.53 5.58
N GLY A 170 -12.46 16.14 6.57
CA GLY A 170 -12.65 15.79 7.99
C GLY A 170 -11.70 14.72 8.52
N TYR A 171 -10.97 14.04 7.66
CA TYR A 171 -9.95 13.06 8.06
C TYR A 171 -8.61 13.73 8.38
N ASN A 172 -7.79 13.01 9.11
CA ASN A 172 -6.49 13.44 9.58
C ASN A 172 -5.42 12.44 9.08
N CYS A 173 -5.16 12.48 7.78
CA CYS A 173 -4.33 11.50 7.08
C CYS A 173 -2.85 11.86 7.17
N PRO A 174 -1.97 10.93 7.62
CA PRO A 174 -0.54 11.18 7.67
C PRO A 174 0.04 11.47 6.27
N ILE A 175 0.89 12.49 6.18
CA ILE A 175 1.60 12.80 4.93
C ILE A 175 2.86 11.94 4.88
N PRO A 176 3.11 11.20 3.79
CA PRO A 176 4.32 10.42 3.62
C PRO A 176 5.57 11.30 3.81
N PRO A 177 6.52 10.90 4.67
CA PRO A 177 7.80 11.59 4.79
C PRO A 177 8.58 11.58 3.48
N LYS A 178 9.48 12.55 3.27
CA LYS A 178 10.24 12.69 2.03
C LYS A 178 11.12 11.48 1.71
N GLU A 179 11.62 10.82 2.73
CA GLU A 179 12.40 9.60 2.63
C GLU A 179 11.61 8.39 2.11
N ASN A 180 10.27 8.50 2.08
CA ASN A 180 9.37 7.50 1.49
C ASN A 180 8.99 7.82 0.03
N PHE A 181 9.74 8.72 -0.62
CA PHE A 181 9.62 8.93 -2.06
C PHE A 181 10.37 7.83 -2.82
N LEU A 182 9.68 7.17 -3.75
CA LEU A 182 10.23 6.17 -4.66
C LEU A 182 10.37 6.80 -6.06
N ASP A 183 11.59 6.97 -6.52
CA ASP A 183 11.89 7.54 -7.84
C ASP A 183 11.63 6.52 -8.97
N LEU A 184 10.38 6.07 -9.07
CA LEU A 184 9.85 5.23 -10.15
C LEU A 184 8.33 5.36 -10.20
N ARG A 185 7.72 4.88 -11.27
CA ARG A 185 6.26 4.80 -11.41
C ARG A 185 5.76 3.48 -10.85
N ILE A 186 4.99 3.52 -9.76
CA ILE A 186 4.31 2.34 -9.19
C ILE A 186 2.92 2.22 -9.82
N GLU A 187 2.86 1.65 -11.02
CA GLU A 187 1.61 1.40 -11.75
C GLU A 187 0.88 0.16 -11.20
N ALA A 188 0.54 0.22 -9.91
CA ALA A 188 -0.18 -0.81 -9.17
C ALA A 188 -1.04 -0.16 -8.08
N GLY A 189 -2.06 -0.88 -7.57
CA GLY A 189 -2.97 -0.40 -6.52
C GLY A 189 -3.98 0.64 -7.01
N GLU A 190 -4.46 1.48 -6.10
CA GLU A 190 -5.48 2.49 -6.38
C GLU A 190 -4.95 3.66 -7.22
N LYS A 191 -5.79 4.13 -8.12
CA LYS A 191 -5.66 5.37 -8.89
C LYS A 191 -6.46 6.50 -8.24
N VAL A 192 -6.38 7.70 -8.81
CA VAL A 192 -7.30 8.78 -8.49
C VAL A 192 -8.75 8.28 -8.65
N TYR A 193 -9.57 8.57 -7.65
CA TYR A 193 -11.02 8.36 -7.75
C TYR A 193 -11.63 9.50 -8.55
N GLU A 194 -12.31 9.17 -9.62
CA GLU A 194 -13.12 10.08 -10.41
C GLU A 194 -14.59 9.64 -10.26
N GLU A 195 -15.46 10.59 -9.95
CA GLU A 195 -16.90 10.33 -10.00
C GLU A 195 -17.29 10.04 -11.45
N HIS A 196 -17.98 8.93 -11.69
CA HIS A 196 -18.44 8.50 -13.00
C HIS A 196 -19.89 8.93 -13.25
#